data_9a272f20682e4aa44b7003bd1f70ccdf
#
_entry.id   9a272f20682e4aa44b7003bd1f70ccdf
#
_cell.length_a   1.000
_cell.length_b   1.000
_cell.length_c   1.000
_cell.angle_alpha   90.00
_cell.angle_beta   90.00
_cell.angle_gamma   90.00
#
_symmetry.space_group_name_H-M   'P 1'
#
loop_
_entity.id
_entity.type
_entity.pdbx_description
1 polymer ?
#
loop_
_entity_poly.entity_id
_entity_poly.type
_entity_poly.pdbx_seq_one_letter_code
_entity_poly.pdbx_strand_id
1 'polypeptide(L)'
;MNIEKRAKGYFFAIISAIFYGLNPLGAVFLNREGVDVPTILFYRNLLAVILLGGVMLLQGRSFRINLKQAALLLLLGVLFIVSSITLYYSYMYIDAGVASTLLFSYPIIVAVIMALFFGERAGVGTI
;
A
#
# COMPACT_ATOMS: atom_id res chain seq x y z
N MET A 1 -28.37 -0.26 -2.57
CA MET A 1 -27.04 -0.16 -3.23
C MET A 1 -27.00 -1.20 -4.34
N ASN A 2 -26.89 -0.75 -5.60
CA ASN A 2 -27.08 -1.60 -6.79
C ASN A 2 -26.04 -2.73 -6.87
N ILE A 3 -26.48 -3.94 -7.17
CA ILE A 3 -25.68 -5.17 -7.35
C ILE A 3 -24.52 -4.93 -8.33
N GLU A 4 -24.78 -4.14 -9.37
CA GLU A 4 -23.77 -3.78 -10.40
C GLU A 4 -22.59 -2.95 -9.85
N LYS A 5 -22.84 -2.04 -8.91
CA LYS A 5 -21.78 -1.27 -8.25
C LYS A 5 -20.94 -2.14 -7.31
N ARG A 6 -21.57 -3.12 -6.66
CA ARG A 6 -20.86 -4.11 -5.81
C ARG A 6 -19.98 -5.02 -6.67
N ALA A 7 -20.51 -5.54 -7.78
CA ALA A 7 -19.73 -6.40 -8.68
C ALA A 7 -18.49 -5.68 -9.24
N LYS A 8 -18.62 -4.41 -9.64
CA LYS A 8 -17.47 -3.58 -10.07
C LYS A 8 -16.45 -3.39 -8.94
N GLY A 9 -16.92 -3.14 -7.71
CA GLY A 9 -16.06 -3.02 -6.54
C GLY A 9 -15.24 -4.29 -6.27
N TYR A 10 -15.87 -5.45 -6.30
CA TYR A 10 -15.20 -6.74 -6.14
C TYR A 10 -14.19 -7.01 -7.26
N PHE A 11 -14.53 -6.68 -8.49
CA PHE A 11 -13.63 -6.85 -9.64
C PHE A 11 -12.36 -6.00 -9.49
N PHE A 12 -12.50 -4.72 -9.13
CA PHE A 12 -11.35 -3.85 -8.88
C PHE A 12 -10.53 -4.29 -7.67
N ALA A 13 -11.17 -4.78 -6.61
CA ALA A 13 -10.48 -5.30 -5.45
C ALA A 13 -9.64 -6.56 -5.79
N ILE A 14 -10.18 -7.48 -6.58
CA ILE A 14 -9.45 -8.67 -7.03
C ILE A 14 -8.24 -8.28 -7.89
N ILE A 15 -8.42 -7.39 -8.86
CA ILE A 15 -7.32 -6.90 -9.70
C ILE A 15 -6.24 -6.24 -8.85
N SER A 16 -6.64 -5.36 -7.92
CA SER A 16 -5.71 -4.70 -7.00
C SER A 16 -4.93 -5.70 -6.15
N ALA A 17 -5.60 -6.73 -5.63
CA ALA A 17 -4.97 -7.79 -4.84
C ALA A 17 -3.95 -8.59 -5.65
N ILE A 18 -4.26 -8.91 -6.92
CA ILE A 18 -3.33 -9.60 -7.83
C ILE A 18 -2.07 -8.75 -8.05
N PHE A 19 -2.23 -7.47 -8.41
CA PHE A 19 -1.09 -6.57 -8.61
C PHE A 19 -0.27 -6.35 -7.34
N TYR A 20 -0.94 -6.29 -6.19
CA TYR A 20 -0.26 -6.17 -4.90
C TYR A 20 0.53 -7.42 -4.56
N GLY A 21 -0.01 -8.61 -4.84
CA GLY A 21 0.66 -9.89 -4.63
C GLY A 21 1.87 -10.13 -5.57
N LEU A 22 1.86 -9.55 -6.76
CA LEU A 22 3.00 -9.59 -7.69
C LEU A 22 4.18 -8.70 -7.26
N ASN A 23 3.93 -7.75 -6.39
CA ASN A 23 4.93 -6.78 -5.95
C ASN A 23 6.16 -7.40 -5.26
N PRO A 24 6.02 -8.35 -4.29
CA PRO A 24 7.17 -9.03 -3.70
C PRO A 24 8.00 -9.83 -4.73
N LEU A 25 7.32 -10.45 -5.69
CA LEU A 25 7.99 -11.24 -6.73
C LEU A 25 8.88 -10.35 -7.60
N GLY A 26 8.38 -9.21 -8.04
CA GLY A 26 9.16 -8.23 -8.80
C GLY A 26 10.36 -7.70 -8.03
N ALA A 27 10.19 -7.42 -6.74
CA ALA A 27 11.26 -6.95 -5.87
C ALA A 27 12.39 -7.99 -5.70
N VAL A 28 12.02 -9.24 -5.41
CA VAL A 28 12.98 -10.34 -5.25
C VAL A 28 13.72 -10.61 -6.55
N PHE A 29 13.02 -10.59 -7.69
CA PHE A 29 13.62 -10.81 -9.00
C PHE A 29 14.67 -9.73 -9.33
N LEU A 30 14.31 -8.45 -9.21
CA LEU A 30 15.22 -7.33 -9.48
C LEU A 30 16.42 -7.30 -8.53
N ASN A 31 16.22 -7.70 -7.28
CA ASN A 31 17.31 -7.77 -6.32
C ASN A 31 18.30 -8.90 -6.66
N ARG A 32 17.83 -10.04 -7.20
CA ARG A 32 18.70 -11.11 -7.70
C ARG A 32 19.55 -10.69 -8.89
N GLU A 33 19.05 -9.75 -9.70
CA GLU A 33 19.82 -9.14 -10.81
C GLU A 33 20.80 -8.07 -10.34
N GLY A 34 20.98 -7.88 -9.02
CA GLY A 34 21.95 -6.96 -8.44
C GLY A 34 21.46 -5.52 -8.30
N VAL A 35 20.16 -5.27 -8.43
CA VAL A 35 19.59 -3.93 -8.22
C VAL A 35 19.31 -3.71 -6.73
N ASP A 36 19.86 -2.64 -6.17
CA ASP A 36 19.69 -2.29 -4.77
C ASP A 36 18.25 -1.95 -4.41
N VAL A 37 17.83 -2.33 -3.20
CA VAL A 37 16.49 -2.05 -2.67
C VAL A 37 16.08 -0.58 -2.77
N PRO A 38 16.91 0.42 -2.39
CA PRO A 38 16.58 1.83 -2.53
C PRO A 38 16.31 2.24 -3.97
N THR A 39 17.06 1.69 -4.93
CA THR A 39 16.88 1.96 -6.34
C THR A 39 15.54 1.43 -6.85
N ILE A 40 15.17 0.21 -6.49
CA ILE A 40 13.88 -0.39 -6.84
C ILE A 40 12.73 0.48 -6.31
N LEU A 41 12.80 0.88 -5.03
CA LEU A 41 11.79 1.70 -4.39
C LEU A 41 11.69 3.09 -5.01
N PHE A 42 12.82 3.70 -5.38
CA PHE A 42 12.85 5.01 -6.02
C PHE A 42 12.10 5.00 -7.36
N TYR A 43 12.47 4.09 -8.26
CA TYR A 43 11.82 4.02 -9.59
C TYR A 43 10.35 3.64 -9.48
N ARG A 44 9.99 2.74 -8.59
CA ARG A 44 8.60 2.36 -8.34
C ARG A 44 7.76 3.55 -7.86
N ASN A 45 8.25 4.30 -6.88
CA ASN A 45 7.54 5.47 -6.36
C ASN A 45 7.49 6.60 -7.37
N LEU A 46 8.57 6.82 -8.13
CA LEU A 46 8.60 7.81 -9.21
C LEU A 46 7.54 7.50 -10.28
N LEU A 47 7.47 6.25 -10.72
CA LEU A 47 6.47 5.82 -11.69
C LEU A 47 5.05 5.99 -11.16
N ALA A 48 4.82 5.64 -9.88
CA ALA A 48 3.53 5.82 -9.24
C ALA A 48 3.11 7.29 -9.18
N VAL A 49 4.04 8.19 -8.85
CA VAL A 49 3.78 9.65 -8.82
C VAL A 49 3.42 10.17 -10.21
N ILE A 50 4.15 9.75 -11.25
CA ILE A 50 3.89 10.17 -12.63
C ILE A 50 2.51 9.67 -13.08
N LEU A 51 2.20 8.39 -12.85
CA LEU A 51 0.91 7.80 -13.25
C LEU A 51 -0.26 8.43 -12.50
N LEU A 52 -0.18 8.52 -11.17
CA LEU A 52 -1.26 9.11 -10.36
C LEU A 52 -1.41 10.60 -10.62
N GLY A 53 -0.30 11.33 -10.76
CA GLY A 53 -0.32 12.75 -11.13
C GLY A 53 -0.98 12.96 -12.50
N GLY A 54 -0.65 12.13 -13.48
CA GLY A 54 -1.27 12.14 -14.81
C GLY A 54 -2.78 11.88 -14.74
N VAL A 55 -3.21 10.87 -14.01
CA VAL A 55 -4.64 10.57 -13.80
C VAL A 55 -5.36 11.72 -13.12
N MET A 56 -4.77 12.34 -12.10
CA MET A 56 -5.37 13.50 -11.41
C MET A 56 -5.52 14.71 -12.35
N LEU A 57 -4.53 14.97 -13.20
CA LEU A 57 -4.59 16.04 -14.21
C LEU A 57 -5.70 15.78 -15.22
N LEU A 58 -5.81 14.54 -15.73
CA LEU A 58 -6.86 14.15 -16.69
C LEU A 58 -8.26 14.23 -16.09
N GLN A 59 -8.40 13.98 -14.79
CA GLN A 59 -9.68 14.11 -14.07
C GLN A 59 -10.01 15.54 -13.65
N GLY A 60 -9.15 16.51 -13.94
CA GLY A 60 -9.34 17.91 -13.55
C GLY A 60 -9.35 18.12 -12.01
N ARG A 61 -8.73 17.21 -11.27
CA ARG A 61 -8.67 17.32 -9.81
C ARG A 61 -7.70 18.42 -9.38
N SER A 62 -8.13 19.22 -8.41
CA SER A 62 -7.30 20.28 -7.87
C SER A 62 -6.20 19.71 -6.94
N PHE A 63 -4.97 20.15 -7.14
CA PHE A 63 -3.83 19.87 -6.24
C PHE A 63 -3.75 20.84 -5.04
N ARG A 64 -4.78 21.67 -4.84
CA ARG A 64 -4.78 22.61 -3.73
C ARG A 64 -4.97 21.87 -2.41
N ILE A 65 -3.95 21.88 -1.60
CA ILE A 65 -3.95 21.32 -0.25
C ILE A 65 -3.60 22.40 0.77
N ASN A 66 -4.20 22.31 1.96
CA ASN A 66 -3.88 23.20 3.06
C ASN A 66 -2.53 22.75 3.67
N LEU A 67 -1.80 23.71 4.29
CA LEU A 67 -0.50 23.44 4.92
C LEU A 67 -0.56 22.29 5.95
N LYS A 68 -1.64 22.23 6.74
CA LYS A 68 -1.87 21.12 7.70
C LYS A 68 -2.00 19.76 7.00
N GLN A 69 -2.70 19.74 5.87
CA GLN A 69 -2.85 18.52 5.05
C GLN A 69 -1.52 18.12 4.41
N ALA A 70 -0.74 19.09 3.93
CA ALA A 70 0.58 18.85 3.38
C ALA A 70 1.53 18.25 4.42
N ALA A 71 1.55 18.79 5.63
CA ALA A 71 2.37 18.27 6.74
C ALA A 71 1.98 16.83 7.11
N LEU A 72 0.67 16.54 7.18
CA LEU A 72 0.17 15.19 7.48
C LEU A 72 0.53 14.20 6.36
N LEU A 73 0.36 14.61 5.10
CA LEU A 73 0.74 13.78 3.94
C LEU A 73 2.24 13.51 3.90
N LEU A 74 3.06 14.49 4.24
CA LEU A 74 4.52 14.33 4.34
C LEU A 74 4.89 13.32 5.43
N LEU A 75 4.29 13.44 6.62
CA LEU A 75 4.49 12.48 7.71
C LEU A 75 4.11 11.07 7.29
N LEU A 76 2.92 10.89 6.69
CA LEU A 76 2.46 9.60 6.18
C LEU A 76 3.39 9.05 5.09
N GLY A 77 3.90 9.91 4.21
CA GLY A 77 4.86 9.55 3.17
C GLY A 77 6.17 9.03 3.76
N VAL A 78 6.72 9.71 4.77
CA VAL A 78 7.94 9.27 5.46
C VAL A 78 7.72 7.92 6.14
N LEU A 79 6.63 7.75 6.88
CA LEU A 79 6.29 6.48 7.53
C LEU A 79 6.13 5.35 6.50
N PHE A 80 5.51 5.65 5.36
CA PHE A 80 5.34 4.68 4.27
C PHE A 80 6.69 4.26 3.67
N ILE A 81 7.61 5.21 3.45
CA ILE A 81 8.95 4.92 2.91
C ILE A 81 9.73 4.04 3.89
N VAL A 82 9.75 4.39 5.19
CA VAL A 82 10.43 3.60 6.22
C VAL A 82 9.88 2.17 6.27
N SER A 83 8.57 2.03 6.29
CA SER A 83 7.90 0.72 6.26
C SER A 83 8.25 -0.08 5.01
N SER A 84 8.25 0.56 3.85
CA SER A 84 8.58 -0.08 2.57
C SER A 84 10.02 -0.56 2.52
N ILE A 85 10.97 0.26 2.95
CA ILE A 85 12.39 -0.10 3.03
C ILE A 85 12.57 -1.31 3.94
N THR A 86 11.99 -1.28 5.14
CA THR A 86 12.07 -2.37 6.11
C THR A 86 11.50 -3.67 5.54
N LEU A 87 10.36 -3.60 4.89
CA LEU A 87 9.73 -4.75 4.27
C LEU A 87 10.60 -5.35 3.15
N TYR A 88 11.16 -4.52 2.28
CA TYR A 88 12.01 -4.99 1.19
C TYR A 88 13.32 -5.59 1.69
N TYR A 89 13.93 -5.03 2.73
CA TYR A 89 15.07 -5.66 3.37
C TYR A 89 14.71 -7.00 4.02
N SER A 90 13.50 -7.14 4.57
CA SER A 90 13.08 -8.42 5.13
C SER A 90 13.06 -9.55 4.09
N TYR A 91 12.73 -9.24 2.82
CA TYR A 91 12.77 -10.22 1.73
C TYR A 91 14.17 -10.74 1.40
N MET A 92 15.23 -10.07 1.87
CA MET A 92 16.61 -10.52 1.71
C MET A 92 17.03 -11.52 2.80
N TYR A 93 16.38 -11.47 3.97
CA TYR A 93 16.75 -12.30 5.13
C TYR A 93 15.79 -13.45 5.36
N ILE A 94 14.54 -13.32 4.96
CA ILE A 94 13.50 -14.34 5.10
C ILE A 94 12.76 -14.53 3.78
N ASP A 95 12.15 -15.71 3.63
CA ASP A 95 11.35 -16.01 2.45
C ASP A 95 10.24 -14.97 2.27
N ALA A 96 10.06 -14.50 1.02
CA ALA A 96 9.07 -13.47 0.68
C ALA A 96 7.63 -13.89 1.04
N GLY A 97 7.33 -15.20 1.00
CA GLY A 97 6.05 -15.73 1.42
C GLY A 97 5.82 -15.56 2.91
N VAL A 98 6.85 -15.85 3.73
CA VAL A 98 6.80 -15.67 5.20
C VAL A 98 6.65 -14.19 5.55
N ALA A 99 7.48 -13.31 4.96
CA ALA A 99 7.42 -11.87 5.17
C ALA A 99 6.05 -11.30 4.81
N SER A 100 5.48 -11.71 3.67
CA SER A 100 4.16 -11.27 3.22
C SER A 100 3.05 -11.77 4.14
N THR A 101 3.13 -12.99 4.63
CA THR A 101 2.14 -13.55 5.59
C THR A 101 2.14 -12.75 6.90
N LEU A 102 3.33 -12.43 7.42
CA LEU A 102 3.47 -11.56 8.59
C LEU A 102 2.93 -10.15 8.34
N LEU A 103 3.20 -9.59 7.16
CA LEU A 103 2.65 -8.30 6.78
C LEU A 103 1.11 -8.33 6.77
N PHE A 104 0.50 -9.36 6.18
CA PHE A 104 -0.97 -9.48 6.11
C PHE A 104 -1.64 -9.69 7.47
N SER A 105 -0.90 -9.88 8.55
CA SER A 105 -1.47 -9.85 9.92
C SER A 105 -1.78 -8.44 10.43
N TYR A 106 -1.26 -7.38 9.78
CA TYR A 106 -1.47 -5.99 10.22
C TYR A 106 -2.94 -5.57 10.33
N PRO A 107 -3.90 -5.99 9.45
CA PRO A 107 -5.29 -5.58 9.59
C PRO A 107 -5.91 -6.08 10.90
N ILE A 108 -5.50 -7.26 11.36
CA ILE A 108 -5.95 -7.82 12.65
C ILE A 108 -5.44 -6.95 13.79
N ILE A 109 -4.16 -6.57 13.75
CA ILE A 109 -3.54 -5.70 14.77
C ILE A 109 -4.25 -4.34 14.80
N VAL A 110 -4.50 -3.75 13.63
CA VAL A 110 -5.21 -2.47 13.52
C VAL A 110 -6.64 -2.61 14.09
N ALA A 111 -7.37 -3.67 13.76
CA ALA A 111 -8.70 -3.90 14.27
C ALA A 111 -8.73 -4.03 15.81
N VAL A 112 -7.74 -4.74 16.38
CA VAL A 112 -7.60 -4.86 17.85
C VAL A 112 -7.31 -3.50 18.49
N ILE A 113 -6.39 -2.72 17.92
CA ILE A 113 -6.06 -1.38 18.43
C ILE A 113 -7.28 -0.46 18.36
N MET A 114 -8.02 -0.45 17.25
CA MET A 114 -9.23 0.35 17.09
C MET A 114 -10.31 -0.04 18.08
N ALA A 115 -10.50 -1.33 18.33
CA ALA A 115 -11.46 -1.81 19.32
C ALA A 115 -11.08 -1.41 20.75
N LEU A 116 -9.80 -1.49 21.11
CA LEU A 116 -9.31 -1.22 22.47
C LEU A 116 -9.25 0.29 22.79
N PHE A 117 -8.76 1.11 21.84
CA PHE A 117 -8.48 2.52 22.08
C PHE A 117 -9.62 3.45 21.64
N PHE A 118 -10.38 3.08 20.63
CA PHE A 118 -11.44 3.91 20.09
C PHE A 118 -12.85 3.38 20.38
N GLY A 119 -12.96 2.22 21.05
CA GLY A 119 -14.25 1.64 21.43
C GLY A 119 -15.13 1.26 20.23
N GLU A 120 -14.54 1.21 19.02
CA GLU A 120 -15.27 0.75 17.84
C GLU A 120 -15.59 -0.74 17.98
N ARG A 121 -16.88 -1.05 18.02
CA ARG A 121 -17.34 -2.43 17.95
C ARG A 121 -17.03 -2.94 16.54
N ALA A 122 -16.05 -3.84 16.42
CA ALA A 122 -15.82 -4.58 15.20
C ALA A 122 -17.09 -5.39 14.87
N GLY A 123 -17.99 -4.79 14.12
CA GLY A 123 -19.15 -5.53 13.58
C GLY A 123 -18.65 -6.58 12.58
N VAL A 124 -19.27 -7.75 12.62
CA VAL A 124 -18.97 -8.89 11.71
C VAL A 124 -19.00 -8.51 10.20
N GLY A 125 -19.43 -7.28 9.88
CA GLY A 125 -19.42 -6.73 8.52
C GLY A 125 -18.21 -5.87 8.17
N THR A 126 -17.23 -5.72 9.07
CA THR A 126 -16.03 -4.87 8.85
C THR A 126 -14.78 -5.70 8.51
N ILE A 127 -14.88 -7.03 8.54
CA ILE A 127 -13.80 -7.96 8.14
C ILE A 127 -14.03 -8.44 6.71
#